data_4091627029e0184d8af461ce3200a907
#
_entry.id   4091627029e0184d8af461ce3200a907
#
_cell.length_a   1.000
_cell.length_b   1.000
_cell.length_c   1.000
_cell.angle_alpha   90.00
_cell.angle_beta   90.00
_cell.angle_gamma   90.00
#
_symmetry.space_group_name_H-M   'P 1'
#
loop_
_entity.id
_entity.type
_entity.pdbx_description
1 polymer ?
#
loop_
_entity_poly.entity_id
_entity_poly.type
_entity_poly.pdbx_seq_one_letter_code
_entity_poly.pdbx_strand_id
1 'polypeptide(L)'
;EYQVYKAAEGNEPLTLESFKQIYSGLLKRYFGPEVVLDDCLPLECFRIPHFYFSFYVYKYATGISAAYALADRVTSGKGSELDDYLGFLKSGGSKYPIDLLKSAGVDMLSPEPVRTALAKFSALVDELEHLTSNH
;
A
#
# COMPACT_ATOMS: atom_id res chain seq x y z
N GLU A 1 -5.56 9.55 5.78
CA GLU A 1 -5.52 10.82 5.02
C GLU A 1 -6.77 10.99 4.16
N TYR A 2 -7.01 10.14 3.17
CA TYR A 2 -8.13 10.29 2.21
C TYR A 2 -9.49 10.54 2.87
N GLN A 3 -9.83 9.81 3.94
CA GLN A 3 -11.10 10.00 4.65
C GLN A 3 -11.21 11.38 5.31
N VAL A 4 -10.11 11.87 5.86
CA VAL A 4 -10.05 13.20 6.47
C VAL A 4 -10.21 14.30 5.42
N TYR A 5 -9.51 14.18 4.28
CA TYR A 5 -9.67 15.14 3.18
C TYR A 5 -11.10 15.14 2.64
N LYS A 6 -11.70 13.96 2.48
CA LYS A 6 -13.10 13.83 2.04
C LYS A 6 -14.09 14.49 3.00
N ALA A 7 -13.88 14.33 4.32
CA ALA A 7 -14.70 15.00 5.33
C ALA A 7 -14.55 16.54 5.26
N ALA A 8 -13.29 17.02 5.11
CA ALA A 8 -13.03 18.46 4.96
C ALA A 8 -13.69 19.05 3.70
N GLU A 9 -13.59 18.38 2.56
CA GLU A 9 -14.24 18.80 1.31
C GLU A 9 -15.78 18.76 1.41
N GLY A 10 -16.31 17.84 2.24
CA GLY A 10 -17.73 17.76 2.58
C GLY A 10 -18.21 18.79 3.60
N ASN A 11 -17.33 19.71 4.06
CA ASN A 11 -17.60 20.66 5.14
C ASN A 11 -17.99 20.00 6.48
N GLU A 12 -17.55 18.77 6.70
CA GLU A 12 -17.72 18.10 7.99
C GLU A 12 -16.73 18.68 9.02
N PRO A 13 -17.14 18.89 10.28
CA PRO A 13 -16.24 19.44 11.30
C PRO A 13 -15.13 18.45 11.64
N LEU A 14 -13.87 18.87 11.46
CA LEU A 14 -12.69 18.10 11.85
C LEU A 14 -12.37 18.38 13.32
N THR A 15 -12.93 17.57 14.19
CA THR A 15 -12.72 17.61 15.65
C THR A 15 -11.84 16.42 16.08
N LEU A 16 -11.32 16.46 17.31
CA LEU A 16 -10.63 15.32 17.91
C LEU A 16 -11.47 14.04 17.81
N GLU A 17 -12.76 14.15 18.07
CA GLU A 17 -13.66 13.00 18.06
C GLU A 17 -13.89 12.46 16.64
N SER A 18 -14.04 13.32 15.63
CA SER A 18 -14.18 12.87 14.24
C SER A 18 -12.92 12.15 13.74
N PHE A 19 -11.72 12.63 14.09
CA PHE A 19 -10.47 11.92 13.79
C PHE A 19 -10.41 10.55 14.46
N LYS A 20 -10.72 10.48 15.76
CA LYS A 20 -10.77 9.21 16.50
C LYS A 20 -11.74 8.21 15.87
N GLN A 21 -12.94 8.67 15.49
CA GLN A 21 -13.93 7.83 14.84
C GLN A 21 -13.45 7.27 13.50
N ILE A 22 -12.88 8.13 12.64
CA ILE A 22 -12.33 7.72 11.34
C ILE A 22 -11.22 6.69 11.55
N TYR A 23 -10.26 6.98 12.42
CA TYR A 23 -9.10 6.10 12.62
C TYR A 23 -9.48 4.79 13.30
N SER A 24 -10.32 4.83 14.33
CA SER A 24 -10.85 3.64 15.01
C SER A 24 -11.64 2.73 14.06
N GLY A 25 -12.45 3.32 13.17
CA GLY A 25 -13.19 2.56 12.16
C GLY A 25 -12.25 1.82 11.19
N LEU A 26 -11.15 2.45 10.80
CA LEU A 26 -10.12 1.82 9.97
C LEU A 26 -9.37 0.74 10.73
N LEU A 27 -8.95 0.98 11.97
CA LEU A 27 -8.29 -0.02 12.80
C LEU A 27 -9.14 -1.28 12.93
N LYS A 28 -10.43 -1.14 13.29
CA LYS A 28 -11.37 -2.27 13.40
C LYS A 28 -11.49 -3.04 12.08
N ARG A 29 -11.52 -2.34 10.96
CA ARG A 29 -11.63 -2.97 9.64
C ARG A 29 -10.40 -3.78 9.26
N TYR A 30 -9.19 -3.27 9.57
CA TYR A 30 -7.93 -3.91 9.16
C TYR A 30 -7.44 -4.97 10.13
N PHE A 31 -7.65 -4.79 11.43
CA PHE A 31 -7.24 -5.77 12.43
C PHE A 31 -8.28 -6.87 12.65
N GLY A 32 -9.54 -6.62 12.32
CA GLY A 32 -10.63 -7.60 12.53
C GLY A 32 -11.10 -7.70 13.98
N PRO A 33 -12.08 -8.58 14.23
CA PRO A 33 -12.72 -8.69 15.54
C PRO A 33 -11.90 -9.42 16.61
N GLU A 34 -10.91 -10.20 16.19
CA GLU A 34 -10.09 -11.04 17.10
C GLU A 34 -8.97 -10.23 17.80
N VAL A 35 -8.73 -8.99 17.36
CA VAL A 35 -7.71 -8.13 17.95
C VAL A 35 -8.35 -7.14 18.91
N VAL A 36 -7.86 -7.15 20.17
CA VAL A 36 -8.26 -6.16 21.16
C VAL A 36 -7.53 -4.85 20.85
N LEU A 37 -8.30 -3.82 20.56
CA LEU A 37 -7.81 -2.47 20.29
C LEU A 37 -7.90 -1.62 21.55
N ASP A 38 -6.79 -1.10 22.00
CA ASP A 38 -6.70 -0.18 23.15
C ASP A 38 -7.44 1.14 22.85
N ASP A 39 -8.09 1.71 23.88
CA ASP A 39 -8.84 2.96 23.77
C ASP A 39 -7.97 4.17 23.37
N CYS A 40 -6.68 4.10 23.64
CA CYS A 40 -5.71 5.14 23.25
C CYS A 40 -5.23 5.00 21.80
N LEU A 41 -5.36 3.83 21.19
CA LEU A 41 -4.84 3.55 19.86
C LEU A 41 -5.37 4.51 18.76
N PRO A 42 -6.65 4.95 18.79
CA PRO A 42 -7.13 5.94 17.82
C PRO A 42 -6.41 7.29 17.86
N LEU A 43 -5.72 7.62 18.95
CA LEU A 43 -4.95 8.85 19.07
C LEU A 43 -3.59 8.76 18.35
N GLU A 44 -3.16 7.57 17.94
CA GLU A 44 -1.89 7.38 17.24
C GLU A 44 -1.80 8.18 15.94
N CYS A 45 -2.93 8.41 15.25
CA CYS A 45 -2.96 9.20 14.03
C CYS A 45 -2.39 10.62 14.21
N PHE A 46 -2.45 11.19 15.42
CA PHE A 46 -1.88 12.51 15.72
C PHE A 46 -0.38 12.49 15.95
N ARG A 47 0.18 11.32 16.25
CA ARG A 47 1.62 11.14 16.50
C ARG A 47 2.42 10.87 15.22
N ILE A 48 1.77 10.41 14.17
CA ILE A 48 2.44 10.01 12.93
C ILE A 48 2.70 11.25 12.06
N PRO A 49 3.96 11.74 11.95
CA PRO A 49 4.26 12.99 11.25
C PRO A 49 3.93 12.90 9.76
N HIS A 50 3.95 11.71 9.16
CA HIS A 50 3.65 11.51 7.75
C HIS A 50 2.22 11.92 7.35
N PHE A 51 1.27 11.89 8.28
CA PHE A 51 -0.09 12.35 8.01
C PHE A 51 -0.21 13.87 7.84
N TYR A 52 0.82 14.61 8.25
CA TYR A 52 0.88 16.07 8.06
C TYR A 52 1.53 16.47 6.72
N PHE A 53 2.01 15.50 5.94
CA PHE A 53 2.52 15.71 4.59
C PHE A 53 1.50 15.20 3.59
N SER A 54 0.78 16.09 2.91
CA SER A 54 -0.35 15.77 2.02
C SER A 54 -0.10 14.55 1.14
N PHE A 55 -0.90 13.52 1.35
CA PHE A 55 -0.87 12.25 0.61
C PHE A 55 0.53 11.60 0.53
N TYR A 56 1.28 11.64 1.62
CA TYR A 56 2.60 11.01 1.66
C TYR A 56 2.54 9.50 1.93
N VAL A 57 1.66 9.08 2.85
CA VAL A 57 1.68 7.72 3.42
C VAL A 57 1.37 6.64 2.39
N TYR A 58 0.48 6.89 1.44
CA TYR A 58 0.10 5.91 0.41
C TYR A 58 1.28 5.45 -0.48
N LYS A 59 2.36 6.23 -0.55
CA LYS A 59 3.56 5.91 -1.35
C LYS A 59 4.20 4.58 -0.94
N TYR A 60 4.09 4.19 0.32
CA TYR A 60 4.61 2.91 0.80
C TYR A 60 3.82 1.74 0.22
N ALA A 61 2.49 1.84 0.18
CA ALA A 61 1.64 0.81 -0.40
C ALA A 61 1.83 0.70 -1.93
N THR A 62 1.94 1.82 -2.62
CA THR A 62 2.21 1.84 -4.07
C THR A 62 3.61 1.35 -4.39
N GLY A 63 4.60 1.75 -3.58
CA GLY A 63 5.99 1.30 -3.74
C GLY A 63 6.15 -0.19 -3.59
N ILE A 64 5.57 -0.81 -2.55
CA ILE A 64 5.63 -2.26 -2.37
C ILE A 64 4.87 -2.99 -3.48
N SER A 65 3.73 -2.47 -3.93
CA SER A 65 2.98 -3.06 -5.04
C SER A 65 3.78 -3.06 -6.35
N ALA A 66 4.45 -1.95 -6.66
CA ALA A 66 5.34 -1.86 -7.82
C ALA A 66 6.53 -2.81 -7.70
N ALA A 67 7.12 -2.93 -6.51
CA ALA A 67 8.25 -3.83 -6.26
C ALA A 67 7.86 -5.30 -6.47
N TYR A 68 6.70 -5.73 -5.96
CA TYR A 68 6.19 -7.08 -6.21
C TYR A 68 5.93 -7.34 -7.70
N ALA A 69 5.31 -6.39 -8.40
CA ALA A 69 5.04 -6.54 -9.82
C ALA A 69 6.33 -6.62 -10.65
N LEU A 70 7.35 -5.82 -10.33
CA LEU A 70 8.67 -5.90 -10.97
C LEU A 70 9.37 -7.24 -10.66
N ALA A 71 9.38 -7.67 -9.40
CA ALA A 71 9.99 -8.94 -9.00
C ALA A 71 9.34 -10.13 -9.70
N ASP A 72 8.00 -10.17 -9.75
CA ASP A 72 7.27 -11.24 -10.43
C ASP A 72 7.61 -11.29 -11.92
N ARG A 73 7.65 -10.14 -12.60
CA ARG A 73 8.06 -10.04 -14.00
C ARG A 73 9.48 -10.59 -14.23
N VAL A 74 10.44 -10.19 -13.41
CA VAL A 74 11.84 -10.61 -13.55
C VAL A 74 12.02 -12.12 -13.27
N THR A 75 11.32 -12.65 -12.26
CA THR A 75 11.47 -14.06 -11.84
C THR A 75 10.68 -15.03 -12.71
N SER A 76 9.54 -14.62 -13.28
CA SER A 76 8.70 -15.44 -14.13
C SER A 76 8.90 -15.17 -15.63
N GLY A 77 9.49 -14.04 -15.98
CA GLY A 77 9.73 -13.62 -17.36
C GLY A 77 10.81 -14.45 -18.05
N LYS A 78 10.65 -14.58 -19.36
CA LYS A 78 11.58 -15.33 -20.23
C LYS A 78 12.10 -14.48 -21.39
N GLY A 79 11.82 -13.19 -21.37
CA GLY A 79 12.14 -12.24 -22.43
C GLY A 79 13.00 -11.07 -21.94
N SER A 80 12.57 -9.86 -22.22
CA SER A 80 13.30 -8.61 -21.91
C SER A 80 13.10 -8.11 -20.48
N GLU A 81 12.32 -8.80 -19.64
CA GLU A 81 11.89 -8.30 -18.32
C GLU A 81 13.05 -7.91 -17.41
N LEU A 82 14.12 -8.68 -17.44
CA LEU A 82 15.34 -8.36 -16.70
C LEU A 82 16.03 -7.10 -17.25
N ASP A 83 16.13 -6.99 -18.57
CA ASP A 83 16.74 -5.82 -19.23
C ASP A 83 15.91 -4.57 -19.00
N ASP A 84 14.58 -4.68 -19.05
CA ASP A 84 13.64 -3.60 -18.74
C ASP A 84 13.82 -3.12 -17.30
N TYR A 85 13.93 -4.06 -16.33
CA TYR A 85 14.19 -3.73 -14.93
C TYR A 85 15.55 -3.08 -14.72
N LEU A 86 16.61 -3.61 -15.34
CA LEU A 86 17.94 -3.02 -15.28
C LEU A 86 17.97 -1.63 -15.94
N GLY A 87 17.21 -1.44 -17.01
CA GLY A 87 16.99 -0.16 -17.66
C GLY A 87 16.31 0.85 -16.72
N PHE A 88 15.28 0.41 -15.99
CA PHE A 88 14.62 1.21 -14.96
C PHE A 88 15.62 1.68 -13.89
N LEU A 89 16.44 0.79 -13.34
CA LEU A 89 17.43 1.13 -12.33
C LEU A 89 18.50 2.12 -12.86
N LYS A 90 18.96 1.93 -14.09
CA LYS A 90 19.94 2.81 -14.74
C LYS A 90 19.37 4.20 -15.06
N SER A 91 18.07 4.32 -15.20
CA SER A 91 17.39 5.56 -15.59
C SER A 91 17.44 6.64 -14.50
N GLY A 92 17.64 6.29 -13.25
CA GLY A 92 17.66 7.21 -12.11
C GLY A 92 16.44 8.13 -12.10
N GLY A 93 16.65 9.44 -12.03
CA GLY A 93 15.60 10.46 -12.04
C GLY A 93 15.36 11.12 -13.41
N SER A 94 15.65 10.44 -14.52
CA SER A 94 15.56 11.03 -15.88
C SER A 94 14.13 11.30 -16.38
N LYS A 95 13.12 10.67 -15.78
CA LYS A 95 11.68 10.82 -16.10
C LYS A 95 10.85 10.81 -14.82
N TYR A 96 9.54 11.04 -14.96
CA TYR A 96 8.61 10.86 -13.84
C TYR A 96 8.54 9.39 -13.41
N PRO A 97 8.36 9.11 -12.10
CA PRO A 97 8.36 7.74 -11.58
C PRO A 97 7.37 6.80 -12.27
N ILE A 98 6.16 7.29 -12.61
CA ILE A 98 5.15 6.50 -13.30
C ILE A 98 5.61 6.09 -14.71
N ASP A 99 6.28 6.99 -15.43
CA ASP A 99 6.79 6.70 -16.78
C ASP A 99 7.95 5.72 -16.74
N LEU A 100 8.82 5.83 -15.72
CA LEU A 100 9.91 4.89 -15.50
C LEU A 100 9.40 3.49 -15.19
N LEU A 101 8.41 3.35 -14.30
CA LEU A 101 7.77 2.06 -13.98
C LEU A 101 7.06 1.47 -15.18
N LYS A 102 6.37 2.30 -15.96
CA LYS A 102 5.71 1.88 -17.20
C LYS A 102 6.71 1.37 -18.24
N SER A 103 7.88 1.99 -18.35
CA SER A 103 8.97 1.52 -19.21
C SER A 103 9.50 0.14 -18.79
N ALA A 104 9.41 -0.19 -17.48
CA ALA A 104 9.74 -1.50 -16.96
C ALA A 104 8.55 -2.48 -16.96
N GLY A 105 7.44 -2.12 -17.63
CA GLY A 105 6.25 -2.95 -17.79
C GLY A 105 5.30 -2.96 -16.61
N VAL A 106 5.42 -2.00 -15.67
CA VAL A 106 4.51 -1.84 -14.53
C VAL A 106 3.74 -0.53 -14.66
N ASP A 107 2.46 -0.61 -15.03
CA ASP A 107 1.59 0.56 -15.16
C ASP A 107 0.81 0.82 -13.86
N MET A 108 1.29 1.80 -13.08
CA MET A 108 0.65 2.19 -11.81
C MET A 108 -0.65 3.00 -11.98
N LEU A 109 -1.04 3.34 -13.22
CA LEU A 109 -2.37 3.88 -13.51
C LEU A 109 -3.44 2.79 -13.61
N SER A 110 -3.00 1.53 -13.72
CA SER A 110 -3.84 0.34 -13.64
C SER A 110 -3.93 -0.18 -12.19
N PRO A 111 -5.05 -0.79 -11.77
CA PRO A 111 -5.15 -1.47 -10.48
C PRO A 111 -4.34 -2.78 -10.41
N GLU A 112 -3.82 -3.28 -11.51
CA GLU A 112 -3.18 -4.60 -11.59
C GLU A 112 -1.96 -4.78 -10.68
N PRO A 113 -1.02 -3.82 -10.54
CA PRO A 113 0.11 -3.99 -9.62
C PRO A 113 -0.33 -4.18 -8.17
N VAL A 114 -1.37 -3.47 -7.74
CA VAL A 114 -1.95 -3.60 -6.39
C VAL A 114 -2.67 -4.94 -6.24
N ARG A 115 -3.46 -5.35 -7.22
CA ARG A 115 -4.13 -6.67 -7.22
C ARG A 115 -3.15 -7.82 -7.15
N THR A 116 -2.08 -7.77 -7.93
CA THR A 116 -1.01 -8.77 -7.93
C THR A 116 -0.35 -8.88 -6.55
N ALA A 117 -0.02 -7.76 -5.92
CA ALA A 117 0.56 -7.75 -4.59
C ALA A 117 -0.39 -8.34 -3.53
N LEU A 118 -1.67 -7.99 -3.58
CA LEU A 118 -2.69 -8.54 -2.66
C LEU A 118 -2.94 -10.03 -2.89
N ALA A 119 -2.98 -10.48 -4.13
CA ALA A 119 -3.12 -11.91 -4.46
C ALA A 119 -1.91 -12.71 -3.95
N LYS A 120 -0.70 -12.18 -4.10
CA LYS A 120 0.51 -12.80 -3.56
C LYS A 120 0.48 -12.88 -2.04
N PHE A 121 0.02 -11.82 -1.38
CA PHE A 121 -0.15 -11.82 0.07
C PHE A 121 -1.13 -12.91 0.52
N SER A 122 -2.31 -12.99 -0.11
CA SER A 122 -3.31 -14.03 0.19
C SER A 122 -2.73 -15.44 0.05
N ALA A 123 -2.05 -15.71 -1.07
CA ALA A 123 -1.44 -17.02 -1.30
C ALA A 123 -0.37 -17.38 -0.24
N LEU A 124 0.40 -16.39 0.23
CA LEU A 124 1.39 -16.62 1.30
C LEU A 124 0.73 -16.89 2.66
N VAL A 125 -0.41 -16.27 2.94
CA VAL A 125 -1.21 -16.55 4.15
C VAL A 125 -1.76 -17.98 4.09
N ASP A 126 -2.35 -18.39 2.98
CA ASP A 126 -2.87 -19.74 2.78
C ASP A 126 -1.76 -20.81 2.94
N GLU A 127 -0.56 -20.52 2.39
CA GLU A 127 0.62 -21.39 2.54
C GLU A 127 1.06 -21.50 4.01
N LEU A 128 1.12 -20.37 4.72
CA LEU A 128 1.47 -20.33 6.14
C LEU A 128 0.48 -21.12 6.98
N GLU A 129 -0.83 -20.95 6.76
CA GLU A 129 -1.86 -21.71 7.44
C GLU A 129 -1.71 -23.22 7.20
N HIS A 130 -1.46 -23.62 5.96
CA HIS A 130 -1.24 -25.03 5.63
C HIS A 130 -0.02 -25.62 6.36
N LEU A 131 1.09 -24.88 6.40
CA LEU A 131 2.32 -25.32 7.07
C LEU A 131 2.16 -25.41 8.58
N THR A 132 1.40 -24.50 9.19
CA THR A 132 1.22 -24.47 10.66
C THR A 132 0.13 -25.42 11.15
N SER A 133 -0.86 -25.74 10.31
CA SER A 133 -1.94 -26.68 10.68
C SER A 133 -1.52 -28.14 10.66
N ASN A 134 -0.37 -28.48 10.09
CA ASN A 134 0.17 -29.83 10.00
C ASN A 134 1.15 -30.17 11.16
N HIS A 135 1.20 -29.33 12.19
CA HIS A 135 1.94 -29.54 13.43
C HIS A 135 0.99 -29.52 14.62
#